data_963560f8965a6f5cc5f7bcb7b8dda8c2
#
_entry.id   963560f8965a6f5cc5f7bcb7b8dda8c2
#
_cell.length_a   1.000
_cell.length_b   1.000
_cell.length_c   1.000
_cell.angle_alpha   90.00
_cell.angle_beta   90.00
_cell.angle_gamma   90.00
#
_symmetry.space_group_name_H-M   'P 1'
#
loop_
_entity.id
_entity.type
_entity.pdbx_description
1 polymer ?
#
loop_
_entity_poly.entity_id
_entity_poly.type
_entity_poly.pdbx_seq_one_letter_code
_entity_poly.pdbx_strand_id
1 'polypeptide(L)'
;TTSMHPMSDKEMAVKWLMGGLGTAILDDSKRNAAIADNQRRIANTMKTQLKTMEIAVDAIGARADQISNLLSKFGLLFGKSISATAQVIQKNGTDHRRYDHDDCQVLMTCVNFAKAIKDILDVPILSADGSVTEASLQAFEQGTSLLHEFENQVRYLR
;
A
#
# COMPACT_ATOMS: atom_id res chain seq x y z
N THR A 1 -25.10 54.53 -4.55
CA THR A 1 -25.47 53.21 -3.98
C THR A 1 -25.12 52.12 -4.97
N THR A 2 -23.91 51.57 -4.87
CA THR A 2 -23.48 50.42 -5.61
C THR A 2 -24.28 49.20 -5.14
N SER A 3 -25.24 48.75 -5.95
CA SER A 3 -25.96 47.51 -5.67
C SER A 3 -24.99 46.33 -5.83
N MET A 4 -24.59 45.70 -4.73
CA MET A 4 -23.93 44.42 -4.77
C MET A 4 -24.97 43.39 -5.19
N HIS A 5 -24.87 42.88 -6.42
CA HIS A 5 -25.61 41.69 -6.80
C HIS A 5 -25.02 40.49 -6.05
N PRO A 6 -25.83 39.67 -5.39
CA PRO A 6 -25.32 38.42 -4.81
C PRO A 6 -24.74 37.56 -5.93
N MET A 7 -23.53 37.08 -5.73
CA MET A 7 -22.89 36.14 -6.65
C MET A 7 -23.74 34.87 -6.77
N SER A 8 -23.94 34.40 -8.00
CA SER A 8 -24.59 33.10 -8.19
C SER A 8 -23.72 31.97 -7.58
N ASP A 9 -24.36 30.86 -7.21
CA ASP A 9 -23.66 29.71 -6.67
C ASP A 9 -22.55 29.22 -7.61
N LYS A 10 -22.77 29.36 -8.92
CA LYS A 10 -21.76 29.04 -9.94
C LYS A 10 -20.55 29.98 -9.89
N GLU A 11 -20.78 31.25 -9.68
CA GLU A 11 -19.69 32.25 -9.57
C GLU A 11 -18.90 32.05 -8.27
N MET A 12 -19.56 31.72 -7.16
CA MET A 12 -18.93 31.39 -5.90
C MET A 12 -18.11 30.11 -6.02
N ALA A 13 -18.62 29.07 -6.68
CA ALA A 13 -17.92 27.82 -6.92
C ALA A 13 -16.67 28.03 -7.80
N VAL A 14 -16.77 28.83 -8.85
CA VAL A 14 -15.65 29.21 -9.72
C VAL A 14 -14.61 30.01 -8.93
N LYS A 15 -15.05 30.96 -8.11
CA LYS A 15 -14.17 31.74 -7.25
C LYS A 15 -13.46 30.88 -6.19
N TRP A 16 -14.16 29.91 -5.65
CA TRP A 16 -13.62 28.97 -4.68
C TRP A 16 -12.59 28.03 -5.34
N LEU A 17 -12.92 27.49 -6.52
CA LEU A 17 -12.00 26.65 -7.33
C LEU A 17 -10.75 27.42 -7.77
N MET A 18 -10.89 28.71 -7.99
CA MET A 18 -9.78 29.61 -8.36
C MET A 18 -8.92 30.07 -7.18
N GLY A 19 -9.15 29.53 -5.95
CA GLY A 19 -8.36 29.88 -4.78
C GLY A 19 -8.56 31.32 -4.30
N GLY A 20 -9.72 31.91 -4.55
CA GLY A 20 -10.04 33.26 -4.09
C GLY A 20 -9.35 34.37 -4.87
N LEU A 21 -8.89 34.09 -6.09
CA LEU A 21 -8.35 35.12 -6.98
C LEU A 21 -9.41 36.16 -7.29
N GLY A 22 -9.30 37.30 -6.63
CA GLY A 22 -10.22 38.42 -6.81
C GLY A 22 -10.29 38.88 -8.25
N THR A 23 -11.49 39.26 -8.70
CA THR A 23 -11.67 39.89 -9.99
C THR A 23 -11.09 41.33 -9.94
N ALA A 24 -9.89 41.49 -10.48
CA ALA A 24 -9.38 42.83 -10.74
C ALA A 24 -10.30 43.53 -11.75
N ILE A 25 -10.68 44.75 -11.47
CA ILE A 25 -11.45 45.58 -12.40
C ILE A 25 -10.50 46.02 -13.49
N LEU A 26 -10.45 45.25 -14.57
CA LEU A 26 -9.71 45.56 -15.80
C LEU A 26 -10.70 45.91 -16.92
N ASP A 27 -10.22 46.54 -17.95
CA ASP A 27 -11.03 46.63 -19.17
C ASP A 27 -11.33 45.22 -19.71
N ASP A 28 -12.38 45.06 -20.52
CA ASP A 28 -12.88 43.73 -20.90
C ASP A 28 -11.81 42.85 -21.58
N SER A 29 -10.90 43.42 -22.35
CA SER A 29 -9.87 42.64 -23.01
C SER A 29 -8.80 42.16 -22.05
N LYS A 30 -8.35 42.97 -21.11
CA LYS A 30 -7.38 42.60 -20.07
C LYS A 30 -8.02 41.62 -19.07
N ARG A 31 -9.29 41.82 -18.77
CA ARG A 31 -10.07 40.93 -17.90
C ARG A 31 -10.18 39.52 -18.50
N ASN A 32 -10.49 39.46 -19.81
CA ASN A 32 -10.56 38.16 -20.51
C ASN A 32 -9.22 37.47 -20.60
N ALA A 33 -8.12 38.20 -20.84
CA ALA A 33 -6.79 37.67 -20.84
C ALA A 33 -6.36 37.14 -19.46
N ALA A 34 -6.68 37.90 -18.39
CA ALA A 34 -6.39 37.50 -17.02
C ALA A 34 -7.16 36.23 -16.61
N ILE A 35 -8.44 36.14 -17.01
CA ILE A 35 -9.27 34.95 -16.77
C ILE A 35 -8.69 33.74 -17.51
N ALA A 36 -8.31 33.90 -18.78
CA ALA A 36 -7.73 32.84 -19.59
C ALA A 36 -6.41 32.33 -18.97
N ASP A 37 -5.55 33.24 -18.50
CA ASP A 37 -4.29 32.87 -17.83
C ASP A 37 -4.52 32.13 -16.51
N ASN A 38 -5.51 32.58 -15.73
CA ASN A 38 -5.88 31.90 -14.49
C ASN A 38 -6.44 30.50 -14.76
N GLN A 39 -7.30 30.35 -15.75
CA GLN A 39 -7.84 29.06 -16.16
C GLN A 39 -6.75 28.12 -16.62
N ARG A 40 -5.78 28.63 -17.38
CA ARG A 40 -4.62 27.84 -17.82
C ARG A 40 -3.76 27.37 -16.65
N ARG A 41 -3.49 28.27 -15.68
CA ARG A 41 -2.73 27.90 -14.47
C ARG A 41 -3.47 26.87 -13.64
N ILE A 42 -4.77 27.02 -13.46
CA ILE A 42 -5.59 26.04 -12.74
C ILE A 42 -5.57 24.69 -13.45
N ALA A 43 -5.77 24.67 -14.77
CA ALA A 43 -5.72 23.46 -15.57
C ALA A 43 -4.35 22.77 -15.46
N ASN A 44 -3.26 23.52 -15.49
CA ASN A 44 -1.90 22.97 -15.33
C ASN A 44 -1.68 22.43 -13.92
N THR A 45 -2.16 23.12 -12.89
CA THR A 45 -2.08 22.66 -11.50
C THR A 45 -2.87 21.37 -11.32
N MET A 46 -4.09 21.31 -11.82
CA MET A 46 -4.95 20.12 -11.77
C MET A 46 -4.30 18.95 -12.51
N LYS A 47 -3.74 19.20 -13.69
CA LYS A 47 -3.02 18.17 -14.46
C LYS A 47 -1.82 17.62 -13.69
N THR A 48 -1.05 18.49 -13.03
CA THR A 48 0.09 18.11 -12.20
C THR A 48 -0.37 17.28 -10.99
N GLN A 49 -1.45 17.72 -10.32
CA GLN A 49 -2.02 16.99 -9.19
C GLN A 49 -2.54 15.61 -9.59
N LEU A 50 -3.25 15.52 -10.72
CA LEU A 50 -3.75 14.24 -11.24
C LEU A 50 -2.59 13.29 -11.57
N LYS A 51 -1.52 13.80 -12.16
CA LYS A 51 -0.33 13.00 -12.45
C LYS A 51 0.37 12.53 -11.18
N THR A 52 0.46 13.37 -10.15
CA THR A 52 0.98 12.99 -8.84
C THR A 52 0.13 11.92 -8.19
N MET A 53 -1.20 12.03 -8.27
CA MET A 53 -2.13 11.01 -7.77
C MET A 53 -2.00 9.70 -8.53
N GLU A 54 -1.85 9.74 -9.84
CA GLU A 54 -1.63 8.56 -10.69
C GLU A 54 -0.34 7.82 -10.27
N ILE A 55 0.76 8.55 -10.09
CA ILE A 55 2.03 7.99 -9.60
C ILE A 55 1.87 7.37 -8.21
N ALA A 56 1.14 8.02 -7.32
CA ALA A 56 0.88 7.52 -5.98
C ALA A 56 0.04 6.22 -6.02
N VAL A 57 -1.01 6.19 -6.82
CA VAL A 57 -1.86 5.00 -7.00
C VAL A 57 -1.05 3.84 -7.61
N ASP A 58 -0.22 4.12 -8.60
CA ASP A 58 0.65 3.10 -9.22
C ASP A 58 1.66 2.55 -8.20
N ALA A 59 2.24 3.40 -7.35
CA ALA A 59 3.16 2.98 -6.30
C ALA A 59 2.47 2.09 -5.25
N ILE A 60 1.24 2.44 -4.85
CA ILE A 60 0.42 1.64 -3.95
C ILE A 60 0.10 0.27 -4.57
N GLY A 61 -0.33 0.27 -5.83
CA GLY A 61 -0.63 -0.94 -6.58
C GLY A 61 0.58 -1.86 -6.69
N ALA A 62 1.74 -1.31 -7.04
CA ALA A 62 2.98 -2.06 -7.14
C ALA A 62 3.38 -2.69 -5.79
N ARG A 63 3.26 -1.94 -4.69
CA ARG A 63 3.55 -2.44 -3.34
C ARG A 63 2.59 -3.53 -2.93
N ALA A 64 1.29 -3.34 -3.19
CA ALA A 64 0.26 -4.33 -2.90
C ALA A 64 0.50 -5.63 -3.68
N ASP A 65 0.87 -5.55 -4.95
CA ASP A 65 1.20 -6.70 -5.78
C ASP A 65 2.45 -7.45 -5.27
N GLN A 66 3.49 -6.72 -4.90
CA GLN A 66 4.70 -7.29 -4.31
C GLN A 66 4.39 -8.08 -3.03
N ILE A 67 3.62 -7.48 -2.12
CA ILE A 67 3.24 -8.13 -0.86
C ILE A 67 2.30 -9.31 -1.11
N SER A 68 1.34 -9.18 -2.00
CA SER A 68 0.41 -10.25 -2.37
C SER A 68 1.15 -11.46 -2.95
N ASN A 69 2.09 -11.24 -3.85
CA ASN A 69 2.91 -12.30 -4.42
C ASN A 69 3.79 -12.97 -3.37
N LEU A 70 4.38 -12.19 -2.48
CA LEU A 70 5.17 -12.69 -1.36
C LEU A 70 4.32 -13.57 -0.43
N LEU A 71 3.14 -13.08 -0.03
CA LEU A 71 2.20 -13.82 0.82
C LEU A 71 1.71 -15.10 0.16
N SER A 72 1.49 -15.11 -1.15
CA SER A 72 1.11 -16.32 -1.89
C SER A 72 2.19 -17.40 -1.81
N LYS A 73 3.45 -17.01 -1.97
CA LYS A 73 4.59 -17.92 -1.83
C LYS A 73 4.74 -18.45 -0.40
N PHE A 74 4.62 -17.56 0.59
CA PHE A 74 4.60 -17.97 2.01
C PHE A 74 3.44 -18.92 2.29
N GLY A 75 2.26 -18.67 1.74
CA GLY A 75 1.10 -19.52 1.92
C GLY A 75 1.30 -20.94 1.41
N LEU A 76 1.96 -21.09 0.25
CA LEU A 76 2.31 -22.40 -0.29
C LEU A 76 3.29 -23.16 0.61
N LEU A 77 4.34 -22.49 1.07
CA LEU A 77 5.33 -23.12 1.96
C LEU A 77 4.74 -23.38 3.35
N PHE A 78 3.90 -22.49 3.85
CA PHE A 78 3.20 -22.69 5.11
C PHE A 78 2.25 -23.89 5.03
N GLY A 79 1.53 -24.08 3.94
CA GLY A 79 0.69 -25.25 3.70
C GLY A 79 1.50 -26.56 3.75
N LYS A 80 2.68 -26.59 3.15
CA LYS A 80 3.60 -27.74 3.25
C LYS A 80 4.08 -27.96 4.69
N SER A 81 4.38 -26.89 5.39
CA SER A 81 4.82 -26.95 6.80
C SER A 81 3.69 -27.46 7.73
N ILE A 82 2.46 -27.04 7.50
CA ILE A 82 1.27 -27.55 8.21
C ILE A 82 1.11 -29.05 7.97
N SER A 83 1.24 -29.51 6.73
CA SER A 83 1.16 -30.94 6.39
C SER A 83 2.23 -31.75 7.07
N ALA A 84 3.48 -31.26 7.09
CA ALA A 84 4.57 -31.90 7.80
C ALA A 84 4.34 -31.95 9.31
N THR A 85 3.82 -30.87 9.90
CA THR A 85 3.45 -30.81 11.31
C THR A 85 2.34 -31.81 11.64
N ALA A 86 1.33 -31.93 10.79
CA ALA A 86 0.25 -32.91 10.96
C ALA A 86 0.78 -34.34 10.95
N GLN A 87 1.76 -34.63 10.09
CA GLN A 87 2.42 -35.96 10.07
C GLN A 87 3.19 -36.26 11.37
N VAL A 88 3.89 -35.28 11.92
CA VAL A 88 4.58 -35.38 13.21
C VAL A 88 3.59 -35.71 14.33
N ILE A 89 2.49 -34.97 14.39
CA ILE A 89 1.45 -35.17 15.40
C ILE A 89 0.77 -36.55 15.21
N GLN A 90 0.51 -36.95 13.99
CA GLN A 90 -0.08 -38.25 13.69
C GLN A 90 0.82 -39.42 14.10
N LYS A 91 2.13 -39.26 13.89
CA LYS A 91 3.12 -40.30 14.26
C LYS A 91 3.37 -40.37 15.76
N ASN A 92 3.50 -39.22 16.42
CA ASN A 92 4.02 -39.13 17.78
C ASN A 92 2.97 -38.68 18.81
N GLY A 93 1.78 -38.28 18.39
CA GLY A 93 0.75 -37.68 19.24
C GLY A 93 1.12 -36.26 19.65
N THR A 94 0.44 -35.73 20.65
CA THR A 94 0.64 -34.37 21.16
C THR A 94 1.64 -34.25 22.31
N ASP A 95 2.23 -35.37 22.72
CA ASP A 95 3.26 -35.38 23.78
C ASP A 95 4.63 -35.00 23.18
N HIS A 96 5.03 -33.74 23.45
CA HIS A 96 6.29 -33.19 22.94
C HIS A 96 7.56 -33.98 23.37
N ARG A 97 7.46 -34.76 24.43
CA ARG A 97 8.58 -35.62 24.89
C ARG A 97 8.90 -36.75 23.91
N ARG A 98 7.99 -37.08 23.02
CA ARG A 98 8.17 -38.07 21.94
C ARG A 98 8.77 -37.52 20.67
N TYR A 99 8.96 -36.19 20.60
CA TYR A 99 9.49 -35.53 19.41
C TYR A 99 11.03 -35.60 19.42
N ASP A 100 11.60 -36.06 18.32
CA ASP A 100 13.04 -35.97 18.08
C ASP A 100 13.42 -34.56 17.63
N HIS A 101 14.70 -34.33 17.35
CA HIS A 101 15.19 -33.03 16.90
C HIS A 101 14.54 -32.60 15.58
N ASP A 102 14.37 -33.49 14.62
CA ASP A 102 13.77 -33.20 13.31
C ASP A 102 12.29 -32.85 13.45
N ASP A 103 11.54 -33.56 14.30
CA ASP A 103 10.15 -33.26 14.61
C ASP A 103 10.02 -31.87 15.21
N CYS A 104 10.89 -31.48 16.14
CA CYS A 104 10.92 -30.13 16.71
C CYS A 104 11.24 -29.09 15.66
N GLN A 105 12.14 -29.34 14.72
CA GLN A 105 12.44 -28.41 13.61
C GLN A 105 11.24 -28.20 12.71
N VAL A 106 10.48 -29.24 12.41
CA VAL A 106 9.24 -29.13 11.62
C VAL A 106 8.23 -28.21 12.30
N LEU A 107 8.00 -28.39 13.60
CA LEU A 107 7.06 -27.55 14.35
C LEU A 107 7.53 -26.10 14.44
N MET A 108 8.83 -25.89 14.74
CA MET A 108 9.41 -24.54 14.79
C MET A 108 9.31 -23.82 13.44
N THR A 109 9.56 -24.51 12.34
CA THR A 109 9.43 -23.97 11.00
C THR A 109 7.98 -23.53 10.74
N CYS A 110 6.99 -24.32 11.12
CA CYS A 110 5.58 -23.99 10.99
C CYS A 110 5.23 -22.71 11.78
N VAL A 111 5.67 -22.61 13.02
CA VAL A 111 5.45 -21.42 13.88
C VAL A 111 6.12 -20.18 13.28
N ASN A 112 7.34 -20.32 12.77
CA ASN A 112 8.08 -19.23 12.15
C ASN A 112 7.41 -18.73 10.87
N PHE A 113 6.84 -19.60 10.05
CA PHE A 113 6.01 -19.22 8.91
C PHE A 113 4.78 -18.43 9.33
N ALA A 114 4.05 -18.94 10.33
CA ALA A 114 2.86 -18.24 10.84
C ALA A 114 3.20 -16.86 11.36
N LYS A 115 4.30 -16.71 12.09
CA LYS A 115 4.79 -15.42 12.58
C LYS A 115 5.19 -14.49 11.45
N ALA A 116 5.93 -14.96 10.45
CA ALA A 116 6.36 -14.17 9.31
C ALA A 116 5.16 -13.65 8.51
N ILE A 117 4.17 -14.48 8.25
CA ILE A 117 2.94 -14.09 7.57
C ILE A 117 2.18 -13.02 8.38
N LYS A 118 2.04 -13.23 9.69
CA LYS A 118 1.40 -12.26 10.58
C LYS A 118 2.12 -10.92 10.56
N ASP A 119 3.43 -10.93 10.69
CA ASP A 119 4.24 -9.69 10.70
C ASP A 119 4.08 -8.91 9.39
N ILE A 120 3.99 -9.58 8.24
CA ILE A 120 3.74 -8.93 6.95
C ILE A 120 2.32 -8.36 6.87
N LEU A 121 1.31 -9.11 7.33
CA LEU A 121 -0.09 -8.69 7.31
C LEU A 121 -0.38 -7.51 8.24
N ASP A 122 0.36 -7.39 9.34
CA ASP A 122 0.16 -6.33 10.32
C ASP A 122 0.77 -4.98 9.89
N VAL A 123 1.58 -4.94 8.83
CA VAL A 123 2.22 -3.72 8.35
C VAL A 123 1.29 -2.95 7.41
N PRO A 124 0.94 -1.69 7.74
CA PRO A 124 0.11 -0.88 6.85
C PRO A 124 0.89 -0.49 5.59
N ILE A 125 0.26 -0.61 4.42
CA ILE A 125 0.83 -0.19 3.14
C ILE A 125 0.74 1.32 2.97
N LEU A 126 -0.34 1.92 3.48
CA LEU A 126 -0.62 3.35 3.38
C LEU A 126 -0.38 4.06 4.70
N SER A 127 0.27 5.20 4.64
CA SER A 127 0.34 6.16 5.73
C SER A 127 -0.89 7.09 5.74
N ALA A 128 -1.03 7.88 6.80
CA ALA A 128 -2.15 8.81 6.96
C ALA A 128 -2.22 9.87 5.84
N ASP A 129 -1.09 10.21 5.22
CA ASP A 129 -1.01 11.17 4.12
C ASP A 129 -1.26 10.54 2.73
N GLY A 130 -1.56 9.23 2.68
CA GLY A 130 -1.80 8.50 1.44
C GLY A 130 -0.55 8.02 0.71
N SER A 131 0.63 8.21 1.27
CA SER A 131 1.88 7.67 0.71
C SER A 131 2.09 6.21 1.08
N VAL A 132 2.91 5.51 0.30
CA VAL A 132 3.35 4.14 0.60
C VAL A 132 4.33 4.17 1.76
N THR A 133 4.14 3.32 2.75
CA THR A 133 4.97 3.30 3.95
C THR A 133 6.35 2.69 3.70
N GLU A 134 7.36 3.23 4.34
CA GLU A 134 8.70 2.64 4.42
C GLU A 134 8.65 1.28 5.14
N ALA A 135 7.81 1.15 6.15
CA ALA A 135 7.60 -0.10 6.88
C ALA A 135 7.14 -1.23 5.95
N SER A 136 6.29 -0.96 4.96
CA SER A 136 5.85 -1.96 3.98
C SER A 136 6.99 -2.39 3.03
N LEU A 137 7.90 -1.48 2.67
CA LEU A 137 9.10 -1.82 1.91
C LEU A 137 10.00 -2.75 2.71
N GLN A 138 10.28 -2.40 3.95
CA GLN A 138 11.11 -3.22 4.84
C GLN A 138 10.48 -4.59 5.08
N ALA A 139 9.17 -4.66 5.29
CA ALA A 139 8.45 -5.92 5.44
C ALA A 139 8.58 -6.80 4.19
N PHE A 140 8.47 -6.21 3.00
CA PHE A 140 8.67 -6.92 1.74
C PHE A 140 10.10 -7.44 1.58
N GLU A 141 11.10 -6.61 1.86
CA GLU A 141 12.52 -7.00 1.75
C GLU A 141 12.90 -8.08 2.75
N GLN A 142 12.49 -7.92 4.02
CA GLN A 142 12.72 -8.92 5.07
C GLN A 142 11.97 -10.21 4.78
N GLY A 143 10.72 -10.11 4.34
CA GLY A 143 9.91 -11.25 3.95
C GLY A 143 10.52 -12.03 2.79
N THR A 144 11.06 -11.35 1.79
CA THR A 144 11.75 -11.97 0.65
C THR A 144 12.99 -12.73 1.10
N SER A 145 13.78 -12.16 2.00
CA SER A 145 14.97 -12.83 2.59
C SER A 145 14.58 -14.07 3.39
N LEU A 146 13.56 -13.96 4.23
CA LEU A 146 13.03 -15.10 4.99
C LEU A 146 12.49 -16.20 4.08
N LEU A 147 11.81 -15.84 2.99
CA LEU A 147 11.31 -16.79 2.01
C LEU A 147 12.43 -17.64 1.41
N HIS A 148 13.54 -17.03 1.06
CA HIS A 148 14.72 -17.75 0.55
C HIS A 148 15.30 -18.72 1.58
N GLU A 149 15.39 -18.30 2.83
CA GLU A 149 15.84 -19.19 3.92
C GLU A 149 14.90 -20.38 4.09
N PHE A 150 13.60 -20.14 4.10
CA PHE A 150 12.60 -21.21 4.25
C PHE A 150 12.54 -22.14 3.03
N GLU A 151 12.70 -21.64 1.83
CA GLU A 151 12.79 -22.47 0.62
C GLU A 151 13.93 -23.48 0.73
N ASN A 152 15.06 -23.06 1.25
CA ASN A 152 16.20 -23.94 1.50
C ASN A 152 15.88 -24.97 2.58
N GLN A 153 15.26 -24.57 3.68
CA GLN A 153 14.87 -25.48 4.77
C GLN A 153 13.84 -26.52 4.32
N VAL A 154 12.84 -26.13 3.55
CA VAL A 154 11.77 -27.02 3.06
C VAL A 154 12.32 -28.08 2.09
N ARG A 155 13.41 -27.81 1.36
CA ARG A 155 14.07 -28.82 0.52
C ARG A 155 14.56 -30.03 1.31
N TYR A 156 14.86 -29.85 2.59
CA TYR A 156 15.32 -30.93 3.48
C TYR A 156 14.18 -31.67 4.20
N LEU A 157 12.93 -31.15 4.09
CA LEU A 157 11.73 -31.74 4.70
C LEU A 157 11.02 -32.78 3.81
N ARG A 158 11.66 -33.31 2.78
CA ARG A 158 11.12 -34.37 1.92
C ARG A 158 11.29 -35.77 2.55
#